data_874958a95ae332bf79847854b7618d59
#
_entry.id   874958a95ae332bf79847854b7618d59
#
_cell.length_a   1.000
_cell.length_b   1.000
_cell.length_c   1.000
_cell.angle_alpha   90.00
_cell.angle_beta   90.00
_cell.angle_gamma   90.00
#
_symmetry.space_group_name_H-M   'P 1'
#
loop_
_entity.id
_entity.type
_entity.pdbx_description
1 polymer ?
#
loop_
_entity_poly.entity_id
_entity_poly.type
_entity_poly.pdbx_seq_one_letter_code
_entity_poly.pdbx_strand_id
1 'polypeptide(L)'
;MSPCRSILSSILLVVFLGSLVATVSRAQEREPADRILAVVDDDPILASEVNQVLSFGIVEQGAEEDDREAQRRALDFLIEERLRFHEVDRFGFAEVPIEDVDNEFNGLQKRFGGAEKFDQKLQALGLDEQGARQVLARQVMVWVYVEERLGARIFVGLDDIREYYDNILTPQLIERGDSVPPVKEVREAIRTLLREQRMNEELERWTTELLQQADIEDNFDSNYESLPPLLDAIGAE
;
A
#
# COMPACT_ATOMS: atom_id res chain seq x y z
N MET A 1 9.46 5.29 91.83
CA MET A 1 9.20 3.90 91.44
C MET A 1 8.45 3.96 90.17
N SER A 2 8.96 3.41 89.15
CA SER A 2 8.85 3.69 87.73
C SER A 2 7.49 3.47 87.05
N PRO A 3 7.11 4.36 86.15
CA PRO A 3 6.24 3.99 85.05
C PRO A 3 6.92 4.27 83.70
N CYS A 4 7.59 3.28 83.17
CA CYS A 4 8.25 3.40 81.88
C CYS A 4 8.08 2.11 81.05
N ARG A 5 6.86 1.58 80.93
CA ARG A 5 6.60 0.35 80.12
C ARG A 5 5.40 0.41 79.16
N SER A 6 4.75 1.57 79.01
CA SER A 6 3.52 1.66 78.23
C SER A 6 3.62 2.39 76.89
N ILE A 7 4.78 2.95 76.50
CA ILE A 7 4.92 3.76 75.31
C ILE A 7 5.52 2.98 74.09
N LEU A 8 6.19 1.83 74.36
CA LEU A 8 6.81 1.05 73.27
C LEU A 8 5.86 0.12 72.51
N SER A 9 4.65 -0.15 73.03
CA SER A 9 3.70 -1.06 72.46
C SER A 9 2.79 -0.40 71.41
N SER A 10 2.65 0.94 71.41
CA SER A 10 1.79 1.68 70.49
C SER A 10 2.50 2.10 69.21
N ILE A 11 3.82 2.12 69.19
CA ILE A 11 4.59 2.50 67.96
C ILE A 11 4.76 1.33 66.98
N LEU A 12 4.70 0.08 67.47
CA LEU A 12 4.86 -1.10 66.67
C LEU A 12 3.62 -1.45 65.81
N LEU A 13 2.44 -0.93 66.12
CA LEU A 13 1.17 -1.22 65.45
C LEU A 13 0.91 -0.30 64.23
N VAL A 14 1.56 0.86 64.18
CA VAL A 14 1.34 1.85 63.10
C VAL A 14 2.25 1.58 61.89
N VAL A 15 3.36 0.86 62.06
CA VAL A 15 4.30 0.55 60.98
C VAL A 15 3.83 -0.62 60.10
N PHE A 16 2.89 -1.45 60.56
CA PHE A 16 2.43 -2.63 59.80
C PHE A 16 1.21 -2.37 58.91
N LEU A 17 0.61 -1.18 58.96
CA LEU A 17 -0.55 -0.83 58.13
C LEU A 17 -0.21 -0.02 56.86
N GLY A 18 1.08 0.25 56.60
CA GLY A 18 1.56 1.11 55.52
C GLY A 18 2.07 0.40 54.25
N SER A 19 2.03 -0.93 54.15
CA SER A 19 2.72 -1.66 53.07
C SER A 19 1.82 -2.45 52.12
N LEU A 20 0.55 -2.06 51.96
CA LEU A 20 -0.27 -2.59 50.91
C LEU A 20 -0.35 -1.56 49.74
N VAL A 21 0.80 -1.13 49.23
CA VAL A 21 0.87 -0.53 47.91
C VAL A 21 0.60 -1.67 46.94
N ALA A 22 -0.66 -1.81 46.56
CA ALA A 22 -1.03 -2.61 45.38
C ALA A 22 -0.23 -2.07 44.21
N THR A 23 0.83 -2.77 43.83
CA THR A 23 1.44 -2.60 42.50
C THR A 23 0.38 -2.98 41.48
N VAL A 24 -0.36 -2.00 41.01
CA VAL A 24 -1.13 -2.14 39.81
C VAL A 24 -0.08 -2.33 38.69
N SER A 25 0.28 -3.60 38.45
CA SER A 25 0.91 -3.98 37.19
C SER A 25 -0.07 -3.53 36.13
N ARG A 26 0.19 -2.37 35.50
CA ARG A 26 -0.33 -2.11 34.19
C ARG A 26 0.20 -3.26 33.36
N ALA A 27 -0.66 -4.23 33.07
CA ALA A 27 -0.46 -5.11 31.97
C ALA A 27 -0.28 -4.17 30.77
N GLN A 28 0.96 -4.04 30.31
CA GLN A 28 1.26 -3.39 29.07
C GLN A 28 0.49 -4.25 28.06
N GLU A 29 -0.64 -3.73 27.53
CA GLU A 29 -1.30 -4.34 26.40
C GLU A 29 -0.20 -4.49 25.36
N ARG A 30 0.24 -5.74 25.18
CA ARG A 30 1.14 -6.06 24.07
C ARG A 30 0.30 -5.79 22.84
N GLU A 31 0.67 -4.76 22.09
CA GLU A 31 0.16 -4.62 20.74
C GLU A 31 0.35 -5.98 20.07
N PRO A 32 -0.71 -6.54 19.47
CA PRO A 32 -0.58 -7.80 18.74
C PRO A 32 0.55 -7.63 17.74
N ALA A 33 1.54 -8.52 17.80
CA ALA A 33 2.63 -8.50 16.84
C ALA A 33 2.02 -8.61 15.44
N ASP A 34 2.40 -7.70 14.56
CA ASP A 34 1.96 -7.72 13.16
C ASP A 34 2.37 -9.03 12.50
N ARG A 35 1.54 -9.54 11.60
CA ARG A 35 1.74 -10.87 11.03
C ARG A 35 2.40 -10.79 9.68
N ILE A 36 3.37 -11.66 9.46
CA ILE A 36 4.04 -11.83 8.19
C ILE A 36 3.15 -12.69 7.29
N LEU A 37 2.64 -12.10 6.21
CA LEU A 37 1.81 -12.80 5.23
C LEU A 37 2.61 -13.38 4.08
N ALA A 38 3.72 -12.76 3.72
CA ALA A 38 4.71 -13.31 2.79
C ALA A 38 6.10 -12.78 3.13
N VAL A 39 7.13 -13.45 2.62
CA VAL A 39 8.50 -12.94 2.61
C VAL A 39 8.99 -12.99 1.16
N VAL A 40 9.48 -11.87 0.66
CA VAL A 40 10.05 -11.74 -0.68
C VAL A 40 11.56 -11.55 -0.53
N ASP A 41 12.33 -12.55 -0.93
CA ASP A 41 13.73 -12.68 -0.58
C ASP A 41 13.92 -12.62 0.95
N ASP A 42 14.45 -11.52 1.51
CA ASP A 42 14.60 -11.32 2.96
C ASP A 42 13.64 -10.24 3.51
N ASP A 43 12.70 -9.75 2.71
CA ASP A 43 11.83 -8.61 3.06
C ASP A 43 10.41 -9.08 3.36
N PRO A 44 9.94 -9.00 4.62
CA PRO A 44 8.61 -9.45 5.01
C PRO A 44 7.52 -8.46 4.57
N ILE A 45 6.38 -9.00 4.15
CA ILE A 45 5.13 -8.28 3.92
C ILE A 45 4.18 -8.57 5.07
N LEU A 46 3.69 -7.51 5.70
CA LEU A 46 2.89 -7.56 6.91
C LEU A 46 1.39 -7.45 6.62
N ALA A 47 0.57 -7.96 7.53
CA ALA A 47 -0.89 -7.83 7.45
C ALA A 47 -1.35 -6.36 7.48
N SER A 48 -0.64 -5.50 8.22
CA SER A 48 -0.90 -4.06 8.24
C SER A 48 -0.71 -3.42 6.85
N GLU A 49 0.32 -3.83 6.10
CA GLU A 49 0.58 -3.32 4.75
C GLU A 49 -0.55 -3.71 3.78
N VAL A 50 -1.04 -4.94 3.85
CA VAL A 50 -2.20 -5.40 3.06
C VAL A 50 -3.43 -4.55 3.36
N ASN A 51 -3.71 -4.30 4.65
CA ASN A 51 -4.83 -3.45 5.06
C ASN A 51 -4.65 -1.99 4.61
N GLN A 52 -3.43 -1.47 4.62
CA GLN A 52 -3.12 -0.12 4.12
C GLN A 52 -3.44 0.01 2.63
N VAL A 53 -2.98 -0.94 1.81
CA VAL A 53 -3.23 -0.94 0.35
C VAL A 53 -4.72 -0.92 0.03
N LEU A 54 -5.51 -1.78 0.70
CA LEU A 54 -6.96 -1.82 0.55
C LEU A 54 -7.63 -0.53 1.06
N SER A 55 -7.23 -0.08 2.24
CA SER A 55 -7.82 1.12 2.87
C SER A 55 -7.53 2.42 2.10
N PHE A 56 -6.41 2.48 1.37
CA PHE A 56 -6.10 3.61 0.48
C PHE A 56 -6.73 3.48 -0.91
N GLY A 57 -7.39 2.35 -1.21
CA GLY A 57 -7.96 2.09 -2.54
C GLY A 57 -6.88 1.98 -3.62
N ILE A 58 -5.66 1.54 -3.27
CA ILE A 58 -4.61 1.22 -4.24
C ILE A 58 -5.01 -0.06 -4.97
N VAL A 59 -5.52 -1.03 -4.24
CA VAL A 59 -6.23 -2.19 -4.76
C VAL A 59 -7.68 -2.04 -4.34
N GLU A 60 -8.60 -1.88 -5.31
CA GLU A 60 -10.01 -1.71 -5.04
C GLU A 60 -10.66 -3.07 -4.74
N GLN A 61 -11.47 -3.15 -3.69
CA GLN A 61 -12.29 -4.33 -3.44
C GLN A 61 -13.44 -4.38 -4.44
N GLY A 62 -13.61 -5.52 -5.10
CA GLY A 62 -14.73 -5.75 -6.00
C GLY A 62 -16.06 -5.81 -5.24
N ALA A 63 -17.16 -5.37 -5.86
CA ALA A 63 -18.49 -5.30 -5.22
C ALA A 63 -19.03 -6.66 -4.73
N GLU A 64 -18.58 -7.77 -5.31
CA GLU A 64 -18.97 -9.14 -4.95
C GLU A 64 -17.82 -9.96 -4.34
N GLU A 65 -16.69 -9.33 -4.10
CA GLU A 65 -15.47 -9.94 -3.59
C GLU A 65 -15.51 -10.01 -2.06
N ASP A 66 -15.18 -11.17 -1.49
CA ASP A 66 -15.04 -11.28 -0.05
C ASP A 66 -13.70 -10.71 0.46
N ASP A 67 -13.61 -10.48 1.76
CA ASP A 67 -12.41 -9.89 2.39
C ASP A 67 -11.14 -10.72 2.15
N ARG A 68 -11.28 -12.05 2.07
CA ARG A 68 -10.15 -12.93 1.82
C ARG A 68 -9.58 -12.77 0.41
N GLU A 69 -10.46 -12.70 -0.57
CA GLU A 69 -10.09 -12.49 -1.96
C GLU A 69 -9.43 -11.12 -2.14
N ALA A 70 -10.01 -10.08 -1.52
CA ALA A 70 -9.46 -8.73 -1.54
C ALA A 70 -8.07 -8.66 -0.89
N GLN A 71 -7.92 -9.27 0.29
CA GLN A 71 -6.62 -9.34 0.99
C GLN A 71 -5.59 -10.15 0.21
N ARG A 72 -5.99 -11.25 -0.43
CA ARG A 72 -5.09 -12.03 -1.29
C ARG A 72 -4.59 -11.20 -2.47
N ARG A 73 -5.46 -10.51 -3.19
CA ARG A 73 -5.06 -9.63 -4.28
C ARG A 73 -4.16 -8.49 -3.83
N ALA A 74 -4.44 -7.92 -2.67
CA ALA A 74 -3.59 -6.88 -2.11
C ALA A 74 -2.20 -7.42 -1.73
N LEU A 75 -2.11 -8.66 -1.23
CA LEU A 75 -0.84 -9.32 -0.96
C LEU A 75 -0.08 -9.60 -2.26
N ASP A 76 -0.74 -10.13 -3.29
CA ASP A 76 -0.12 -10.37 -4.59
C ASP A 76 0.43 -9.08 -5.20
N PHE A 77 -0.33 -7.99 -5.11
CA PHE A 77 0.13 -6.66 -5.51
C PHE A 77 1.39 -6.22 -4.75
N LEU A 78 1.42 -6.39 -3.42
CA LEU A 78 2.57 -6.03 -2.60
C LEU A 78 3.81 -6.89 -2.91
N ILE A 79 3.64 -8.18 -3.20
CA ILE A 79 4.73 -9.07 -3.62
C ILE A 79 5.34 -8.54 -4.92
N GLU A 80 4.51 -8.22 -5.92
CA GLU A 80 4.99 -7.69 -7.19
C GLU A 80 5.66 -6.32 -7.04
N GLU A 81 5.09 -5.44 -6.21
CA GLU A 81 5.67 -4.13 -5.93
C GLU A 81 7.04 -4.27 -5.23
N ARG A 82 7.17 -5.19 -4.26
CA ARG A 82 8.41 -5.45 -3.55
C ARG A 82 9.50 -5.93 -4.49
N LEU A 83 9.17 -6.86 -5.40
CA LEU A 83 10.11 -7.37 -6.39
C LEU A 83 10.59 -6.27 -7.34
N ARG A 84 9.66 -5.45 -7.85
CA ARG A 84 10.01 -4.32 -8.70
C ARG A 84 10.91 -3.33 -7.98
N PHE A 85 10.60 -3.02 -6.72
CA PHE A 85 11.40 -2.12 -5.90
C PHE A 85 12.81 -2.67 -5.66
N HIS A 86 12.96 -3.95 -5.27
CA HIS A 86 14.26 -4.59 -5.05
C HIS A 86 15.12 -4.54 -6.30
N GLU A 87 14.54 -4.80 -7.46
CA GLU A 87 15.27 -4.74 -8.73
C GLU A 87 15.76 -3.32 -9.04
N VAL A 88 14.91 -2.32 -8.85
CA VAL A 88 15.25 -0.91 -9.07
C VAL A 88 16.34 -0.45 -8.10
N ASP A 89 16.21 -0.78 -6.82
CA ASP A 89 17.18 -0.41 -5.77
C ASP A 89 18.55 -1.07 -6.02
N ARG A 90 18.56 -2.33 -6.45
CA ARG A 90 19.79 -3.07 -6.80
C ARG A 90 20.59 -2.40 -7.89
N PHE A 91 19.93 -1.75 -8.85
CA PHE A 91 20.63 -1.01 -9.91
C PHE A 91 21.12 0.36 -9.48
N GLY A 92 20.86 0.78 -8.25
CA GLY A 92 21.23 2.10 -7.74
C GLY A 92 20.57 3.21 -8.54
N PHE A 93 19.32 2.96 -8.98
CA PHE A 93 18.57 3.89 -9.80
C PHE A 93 18.17 5.10 -8.97
N ALA A 94 18.61 6.17 -9.47
CA ALA A 94 18.41 7.60 -9.23
C ALA A 94 17.66 8.10 -7.97
N GLU A 95 18.00 9.30 -7.62
CA GLU A 95 17.28 10.13 -6.67
C GLU A 95 15.81 10.24 -7.07
N VAL A 96 14.92 9.80 -6.17
CA VAL A 96 13.48 10.00 -6.33
C VAL A 96 13.21 11.50 -6.35
N PRO A 97 12.56 12.05 -7.39
CA PRO A 97 12.22 13.46 -7.41
C PRO A 97 11.27 13.78 -6.25
N ILE A 98 11.72 14.59 -5.30
CA ILE A 98 10.92 14.96 -4.12
C ILE A 98 9.61 15.62 -4.56
N GLU A 99 9.63 16.39 -5.65
CA GLU A 99 8.47 17.05 -6.23
C GLU A 99 7.39 16.06 -6.67
N ASP A 100 7.77 14.90 -7.22
CA ASP A 100 6.83 13.87 -7.63
C ASP A 100 6.20 13.19 -6.41
N VAL A 101 6.97 12.92 -5.36
CA VAL A 101 6.44 12.41 -4.09
C VAL A 101 5.46 13.41 -3.46
N ASP A 102 5.80 14.71 -3.49
CA ASP A 102 4.92 15.77 -2.98
C ASP A 102 3.62 15.85 -3.79
N ASN A 103 3.69 15.70 -5.11
CA ASN A 103 2.53 15.72 -5.98
C ASN A 103 1.59 14.54 -5.69
N GLU A 104 2.13 13.33 -5.55
CA GLU A 104 1.36 12.15 -5.19
C GLU A 104 0.74 12.27 -3.79
N PHE A 105 1.51 12.73 -2.81
CA PHE A 105 1.01 12.94 -1.45
C PHE A 105 -0.14 13.96 -1.43
N ASN A 106 0.02 15.09 -2.11
CA ASN A 106 -1.03 16.10 -2.23
C ASN A 106 -2.25 15.58 -3.01
N GLY A 107 -2.04 14.70 -3.98
CA GLY A 107 -3.09 14.00 -4.72
C GLY A 107 -3.93 13.11 -3.80
N LEU A 108 -3.27 12.34 -2.93
CA LEU A 108 -3.94 11.53 -1.90
C LEU A 108 -4.74 12.39 -0.94
N GLN A 109 -4.16 13.47 -0.39
CA GLN A 109 -4.89 14.37 0.50
C GLN A 109 -6.17 14.90 -0.13
N LYS A 110 -6.13 15.30 -1.41
CA LYS A 110 -7.33 15.77 -2.13
C LYS A 110 -8.37 14.67 -2.29
N ARG A 111 -7.95 13.45 -2.63
CA ARG A 111 -8.84 12.27 -2.80
C ARG A 111 -9.55 11.91 -1.50
N PHE A 112 -8.88 12.04 -0.36
CA PHE A 112 -9.46 11.79 0.97
C PHE A 112 -10.16 13.00 1.59
N GLY A 113 -10.40 14.07 0.84
CA GLY A 113 -11.19 15.23 1.29
C GLY A 113 -10.43 16.22 2.14
N GLY A 114 -9.10 16.30 1.98
CA GLY A 114 -8.21 17.29 2.60
C GLY A 114 -7.26 16.69 3.64
N ALA A 115 -6.30 17.52 4.06
CA ALA A 115 -5.20 17.11 4.93
C ALA A 115 -5.68 16.50 6.26
N GLU A 116 -6.65 17.15 6.91
CA GLU A 116 -7.14 16.69 8.22
C GLU A 116 -7.76 15.29 8.18
N LYS A 117 -8.60 15.01 7.17
CA LYS A 117 -9.20 13.68 7.00
C LYS A 117 -8.15 12.64 6.62
N PHE A 118 -7.19 13.04 5.80
CA PHE A 118 -6.10 12.17 5.40
C PHE A 118 -5.21 11.80 6.59
N ASP A 119 -4.86 12.78 7.45
CA ASP A 119 -4.08 12.52 8.67
C ASP A 119 -4.81 11.58 9.64
N GLN A 120 -6.14 11.74 9.80
CA GLN A 120 -6.95 10.81 10.59
C GLN A 120 -6.91 9.40 10.01
N LYS A 121 -6.95 9.26 8.67
CA LYS A 121 -6.84 7.98 7.99
C LYS A 121 -5.47 7.34 8.19
N LEU A 122 -4.38 8.12 8.07
CA LEU A 122 -3.02 7.66 8.34
C LEU A 122 -2.90 7.12 9.77
N GLN A 123 -3.36 7.88 10.76
CA GLN A 123 -3.32 7.48 12.16
C GLN A 123 -4.11 6.18 12.43
N ALA A 124 -5.29 6.02 11.81
CA ALA A 124 -6.09 4.81 11.92
C ALA A 124 -5.36 3.57 11.36
N LEU A 125 -4.45 3.77 10.40
CA LEU A 125 -3.62 2.72 9.79
C LEU A 125 -2.25 2.57 10.43
N GLY A 126 -1.99 3.25 11.55
CA GLY A 126 -0.70 3.22 12.24
C GLY A 126 0.43 3.92 11.48
N LEU A 127 0.09 4.80 10.54
CA LEU A 127 1.05 5.58 9.75
C LEU A 127 1.09 7.04 10.20
N ASP A 128 2.23 7.67 9.97
CA ASP A 128 2.38 9.11 9.98
C ASP A 128 2.68 9.64 8.57
N GLU A 129 2.76 10.96 8.43
CA GLU A 129 3.10 11.60 7.15
C GLU A 129 4.43 11.10 6.58
N GLN A 130 5.43 10.90 7.44
CA GLN A 130 6.75 10.43 7.01
C GLN A 130 6.68 9.01 6.47
N GLY A 131 5.98 8.11 7.14
CA GLY A 131 5.76 6.74 6.69
C GLY A 131 5.02 6.68 5.36
N ALA A 132 3.95 7.47 5.20
CA ALA A 132 3.21 7.57 3.94
C ALA A 132 4.09 8.08 2.80
N ARG A 133 4.91 9.10 3.03
CA ARG A 133 5.87 9.61 2.04
C ARG A 133 6.95 8.60 1.65
N GLN A 134 7.40 7.76 2.60
CA GLN A 134 8.36 6.69 2.29
C GLN A 134 7.74 5.62 1.37
N VAL A 135 6.49 5.24 1.61
CA VAL A 135 5.77 4.31 0.73
C VAL A 135 5.64 4.91 -0.67
N LEU A 136 5.19 6.17 -0.76
CA LEU A 136 5.06 6.87 -2.04
C LEU A 136 6.39 7.02 -2.77
N ALA A 137 7.49 7.29 -2.04
CA ALA A 137 8.80 7.42 -2.65
C ALA A 137 9.27 6.12 -3.34
N ARG A 138 8.95 4.95 -2.77
CA ARG A 138 9.23 3.66 -3.41
C ARG A 138 8.42 3.50 -4.69
N GLN A 139 7.13 3.83 -4.67
CA GLN A 139 6.26 3.75 -5.85
C GLN A 139 6.72 4.70 -6.96
N VAL A 140 7.05 5.95 -6.61
CA VAL A 140 7.58 6.94 -7.56
C VAL A 140 8.91 6.46 -8.16
N MET A 141 9.81 5.88 -7.36
CA MET A 141 11.07 5.32 -7.83
C MET A 141 10.85 4.23 -8.89
N VAL A 142 9.97 3.29 -8.62
CA VAL A 142 9.63 2.22 -9.58
C VAL A 142 9.01 2.82 -10.84
N TRP A 143 8.09 3.78 -10.70
CA TRP A 143 7.46 4.44 -11.84
C TRP A 143 8.46 5.19 -12.72
N VAL A 144 9.38 5.97 -12.14
CA VAL A 144 10.43 6.68 -12.88
C VAL A 144 11.33 5.69 -13.63
N TYR A 145 11.73 4.60 -12.98
CA TYR A 145 12.51 3.55 -13.62
C TYR A 145 11.78 2.94 -14.83
N VAL A 146 10.50 2.62 -14.66
CA VAL A 146 9.65 2.04 -15.72
C VAL A 146 9.57 3.00 -16.91
N GLU A 147 9.29 4.28 -16.67
CA GLU A 147 9.23 5.29 -17.74
C GLU A 147 10.58 5.45 -18.47
N GLU A 148 11.68 5.51 -17.74
CA GLU A 148 13.00 5.71 -18.36
C GLU A 148 13.53 4.47 -19.08
N ARG A 149 13.33 3.28 -18.51
CA ARG A 149 13.92 2.04 -19.02
C ARG A 149 13.01 1.30 -19.98
N LEU A 150 11.74 1.15 -19.65
CA LEU A 150 10.77 0.46 -20.49
C LEU A 150 10.16 1.43 -21.49
N GLY A 151 9.76 2.62 -21.07
CA GLY A 151 9.14 3.64 -21.91
C GLY A 151 10.00 4.08 -23.11
N ALA A 152 11.33 4.11 -22.93
CA ALA A 152 12.25 4.41 -23.99
C ALA A 152 12.24 3.40 -25.16
N ARG A 153 11.75 2.19 -24.94
CA ARG A 153 11.66 1.11 -25.93
C ARG A 153 10.31 1.07 -26.64
N ILE A 154 9.33 1.81 -26.13
CA ILE A 154 7.95 1.80 -26.64
C ILE A 154 7.80 2.83 -27.73
N PHE A 155 7.55 2.34 -28.93
CA PHE A 155 7.31 3.17 -30.10
C PHE A 155 5.93 2.86 -30.68
N VAL A 156 5.15 3.90 -30.98
CA VAL A 156 3.84 3.80 -31.65
C VAL A 156 3.92 4.52 -33.00
N GLY A 157 3.94 3.75 -34.08
CA GLY A 157 4.00 4.24 -35.43
C GLY A 157 2.65 4.74 -35.97
N LEU A 158 2.68 5.34 -37.16
CA LEU A 158 1.46 5.78 -37.85
C LEU A 158 0.60 4.59 -38.32
N ASP A 159 1.23 3.46 -38.61
CA ASP A 159 0.52 2.26 -39.06
C ASP A 159 -0.22 1.61 -37.89
N ASP A 160 0.37 1.56 -36.69
CA ASP A 160 -0.30 1.11 -35.45
C ASP A 160 -1.57 1.95 -35.19
N ILE A 161 -1.45 3.27 -35.34
CA ILE A 161 -2.58 4.19 -35.13
C ILE A 161 -3.70 3.94 -36.14
N ARG A 162 -3.34 3.71 -37.43
CA ARG A 162 -4.34 3.40 -38.44
C ARG A 162 -5.01 2.06 -38.20
N GLU A 163 -4.23 1.04 -37.86
CA GLU A 163 -4.74 -0.29 -37.57
C GLU A 163 -5.74 -0.25 -36.40
N TYR A 164 -5.42 0.46 -35.33
CA TYR A 164 -6.34 0.64 -34.18
C TYR A 164 -7.59 1.41 -34.61
N TYR A 165 -7.44 2.50 -35.36
CA TYR A 165 -8.55 3.32 -35.82
C TYR A 165 -9.51 2.54 -36.73
N ASP A 166 -8.98 1.80 -37.69
CA ASP A 166 -9.79 1.09 -38.69
C ASP A 166 -10.43 -0.19 -38.11
N ASN A 167 -9.69 -0.95 -37.32
CA ASN A 167 -10.11 -2.27 -36.89
C ASN A 167 -10.77 -2.29 -35.50
N ILE A 168 -10.57 -1.26 -34.66
CA ILE A 168 -11.08 -1.23 -33.28
C ILE A 168 -12.01 -0.03 -33.05
N LEU A 169 -11.49 1.20 -33.19
CA LEU A 169 -12.24 2.40 -32.82
C LEU A 169 -13.47 2.61 -33.73
N THR A 170 -13.28 2.55 -35.07
CA THR A 170 -14.35 2.79 -36.02
C THR A 170 -15.51 1.78 -35.88
N PRO A 171 -15.26 0.45 -35.82
CA PRO A 171 -16.33 -0.52 -35.58
C PRO A 171 -17.07 -0.30 -34.27
N GLN A 172 -16.37 -0.01 -33.19
CA GLN A 172 -16.99 0.23 -31.88
C GLN A 172 -17.92 1.45 -31.87
N LEU A 173 -17.49 2.55 -32.53
CA LEU A 173 -18.31 3.75 -32.63
C LEU A 173 -19.58 3.51 -33.48
N ILE A 174 -19.43 2.80 -34.61
CA ILE A 174 -20.56 2.43 -35.44
C ILE A 174 -21.57 1.56 -34.70
N GLU A 175 -21.11 0.57 -33.96
CA GLU A 175 -21.96 -0.32 -33.14
C GLU A 175 -22.75 0.44 -32.07
N ARG A 176 -22.15 1.48 -31.47
CA ARG A 176 -22.80 2.37 -30.49
C ARG A 176 -23.72 3.40 -31.13
N GLY A 177 -23.68 3.57 -32.48
CA GLY A 177 -24.40 4.61 -33.19
C GLY A 177 -23.76 6.00 -33.06
N ASP A 178 -22.50 6.05 -32.64
CA ASP A 178 -21.74 7.30 -32.50
C ASP A 178 -21.15 7.77 -33.85
N SER A 179 -20.89 9.07 -33.96
CA SER A 179 -20.19 9.61 -35.13
C SER A 179 -18.73 9.22 -35.12
N VAL A 180 -18.20 8.79 -36.26
CA VAL A 180 -16.78 8.45 -36.39
C VAL A 180 -15.97 9.73 -36.69
N PRO A 181 -15.12 10.19 -35.73
CA PRO A 181 -14.30 11.38 -35.96
C PRO A 181 -13.16 11.07 -36.95
N PRO A 182 -12.69 12.06 -37.74
CA PRO A 182 -11.54 11.87 -38.59
C PRO A 182 -10.30 11.41 -37.83
N VAL A 183 -9.51 10.49 -38.39
CA VAL A 183 -8.29 9.96 -37.74
C VAL A 183 -7.33 11.05 -37.25
N LYS A 184 -7.30 12.21 -37.88
CA LYS A 184 -6.44 13.32 -37.49
C LYS A 184 -6.80 13.90 -36.12
N GLU A 185 -8.07 13.88 -35.78
CA GLU A 185 -8.56 14.43 -34.48
C GLU A 185 -8.29 13.49 -33.31
N VAL A 186 -8.28 12.18 -33.56
CA VAL A 186 -8.09 11.15 -32.50
C VAL A 186 -6.68 10.56 -32.49
N ARG A 187 -5.80 10.98 -33.38
CA ARG A 187 -4.44 10.42 -33.55
C ARG A 187 -3.64 10.41 -32.26
N GLU A 188 -3.59 11.53 -31.56
CA GLU A 188 -2.78 11.64 -30.34
C GLU A 188 -3.41 10.83 -29.20
N ALA A 189 -4.73 10.81 -29.09
CA ALA A 189 -5.42 9.98 -28.10
C ALA A 189 -5.16 8.48 -28.34
N ILE A 190 -5.21 8.04 -29.61
CA ILE A 190 -4.87 6.65 -29.97
C ILE A 190 -3.39 6.35 -29.65
N ARG A 191 -2.48 7.28 -29.96
CA ARG A 191 -1.05 7.11 -29.67
C ARG A 191 -0.83 6.94 -28.17
N THR A 192 -1.43 7.80 -27.35
CA THR A 192 -1.34 7.71 -25.89
C THR A 192 -1.86 6.36 -25.41
N LEU A 193 -3.05 5.97 -25.84
CA LEU A 193 -3.66 4.70 -25.46
C LEU A 193 -2.77 3.49 -25.82
N LEU A 194 -2.26 3.44 -27.07
CA LEU A 194 -1.40 2.35 -27.51
C LEU A 194 -0.05 2.34 -26.77
N ARG A 195 0.48 3.52 -26.41
CA ARG A 195 1.68 3.62 -25.60
C ARG A 195 1.44 3.07 -24.19
N GLU A 196 0.33 3.42 -23.56
CA GLU A 196 -0.07 2.92 -22.23
C GLU A 196 -0.27 1.40 -22.27
N GLN A 197 -0.96 0.87 -23.27
CA GLN A 197 -1.13 -0.58 -23.42
C GLN A 197 0.21 -1.31 -23.54
N ARG A 198 1.11 -0.85 -24.39
CA ARG A 198 2.44 -1.44 -24.55
C ARG A 198 3.30 -1.31 -23.30
N MET A 199 3.14 -0.20 -22.55
CA MET A 199 3.81 -0.03 -21.25
C MET A 199 3.35 -1.06 -20.25
N ASN A 200 2.04 -1.29 -20.16
CA ASN A 200 1.48 -2.29 -19.25
C ASN A 200 1.94 -3.72 -19.62
N GLU A 201 1.95 -4.06 -20.92
CA GLU A 201 2.46 -5.34 -21.41
C GLU A 201 3.94 -5.56 -21.05
N GLU A 202 4.78 -4.53 -21.20
CA GLU A 202 6.19 -4.58 -20.83
C GLU A 202 6.36 -4.72 -19.30
N LEU A 203 5.56 -3.98 -18.53
CA LEU A 203 5.57 -4.06 -17.07
C LEU A 203 5.16 -5.44 -16.58
N GLU A 204 4.08 -6.01 -17.13
CA GLU A 204 3.62 -7.37 -16.80
C GLU A 204 4.68 -8.44 -17.13
N ARG A 205 5.31 -8.32 -18.29
CA ARG A 205 6.38 -9.22 -18.69
C ARG A 205 7.56 -9.15 -17.74
N TRP A 206 8.02 -7.94 -17.46
CA TRP A 206 9.12 -7.73 -16.52
C TRP A 206 8.78 -8.26 -15.11
N THR A 207 7.58 -7.97 -14.59
CA THR A 207 7.12 -8.48 -13.30
C THR A 207 7.07 -10.02 -13.29
N THR A 208 6.60 -10.64 -14.37
CA THR A 208 6.59 -12.10 -14.52
C THR A 208 8.00 -12.70 -14.47
N GLU A 209 8.96 -12.04 -15.11
CA GLU A 209 10.38 -12.46 -15.07
C GLU A 209 10.96 -12.36 -13.65
N LEU A 210 10.62 -11.30 -12.90
CA LEU A 210 11.02 -11.14 -11.50
C LEU A 210 10.42 -12.24 -10.60
N LEU A 211 9.12 -12.51 -10.74
CA LEU A 211 8.43 -13.57 -10.00
C LEU A 211 9.05 -14.96 -10.21
N GLN A 212 9.53 -15.25 -11.43
CA GLN A 212 10.17 -16.55 -11.73
C GLN A 212 11.55 -16.72 -11.08
N GLN A 213 12.21 -15.64 -10.69
CA GLN A 213 13.57 -15.63 -10.14
C GLN A 213 13.62 -15.43 -8.63
N ALA A 214 12.53 -14.97 -8.04
CA ALA A 214 12.44 -14.59 -6.64
C ALA A 214 12.26 -15.82 -5.74
N ASP A 215 12.76 -15.69 -4.52
CA ASP A 215 12.42 -16.60 -3.41
C ASP A 215 11.25 -16.01 -2.63
N ILE A 216 10.08 -16.64 -2.70
CA ILE A 216 8.85 -16.15 -2.09
C ILE A 216 8.30 -17.21 -1.14
N GLU A 217 8.26 -16.86 0.15
CA GLU A 217 7.55 -17.64 1.16
C GLU A 217 6.14 -17.06 1.36
N ASP A 218 5.12 -17.77 0.93
CA ASP A 218 3.72 -17.38 1.07
C ASP A 218 3.10 -18.02 2.31
N ASN A 219 2.77 -17.20 3.30
CA ASN A 219 2.19 -17.62 4.57
C ASN A 219 0.72 -17.21 4.71
N PHE A 220 0.08 -16.70 3.64
CA PHE A 220 -1.27 -16.14 3.69
C PHE A 220 -2.30 -17.12 4.24
N ASP A 221 -2.40 -18.31 3.67
CA ASP A 221 -3.39 -19.32 4.10
C ASP A 221 -3.18 -19.79 5.53
N SER A 222 -1.93 -19.86 5.99
CA SER A 222 -1.58 -20.26 7.35
C SER A 222 -1.99 -19.22 8.41
N ASN A 223 -2.03 -17.95 8.01
CA ASN A 223 -2.23 -16.82 8.92
C ASN A 223 -3.58 -16.14 8.75
N TYR A 224 -4.36 -16.50 7.71
CA TYR A 224 -5.59 -15.79 7.34
C TYR A 224 -6.64 -15.75 8.46
N GLU A 225 -6.95 -16.89 9.11
CA GLU A 225 -8.00 -16.97 10.16
C GLU A 225 -7.76 -16.02 11.34
N SER A 226 -6.56 -15.51 11.42
CA SER A 226 -6.12 -14.66 12.51
C SER A 226 -5.91 -13.20 12.08
N LEU A 227 -6.22 -12.85 10.83
CA LEU A 227 -6.15 -11.46 10.36
C LEU A 227 -7.24 -10.62 11.03
N PRO A 228 -6.93 -9.36 11.38
CA PRO A 228 -7.97 -8.43 11.79
C PRO A 228 -8.95 -8.21 10.61
N PRO A 229 -10.24 -7.96 10.88
CA PRO A 229 -11.18 -7.56 9.85
C PRO A 229 -10.67 -6.29 9.17
N LEU A 230 -10.99 -6.15 7.88
CA LEU A 230 -10.70 -4.92 7.16
C LEU A 230 -11.31 -3.73 7.92
N LEU A 231 -10.51 -2.71 8.14
CA LEU A 231 -11.03 -1.44 8.65
C LEU A 231 -11.96 -0.90 7.57
N ASP A 232 -13.26 -0.79 7.90
CA ASP A 232 -14.23 -0.18 7.02
C ASP A 232 -13.63 1.08 6.40
N ALA A 233 -13.77 1.20 5.08
CA ALA A 233 -13.28 2.38 4.37
C ALA A 233 -13.96 3.61 4.98
N ILE A 234 -13.27 4.29 5.90
CA ILE A 234 -13.77 5.48 6.56
C ILE A 234 -13.97 6.51 5.46
N GLY A 235 -15.23 6.67 5.01
CA GLY A 235 -15.61 7.76 4.13
C GLY A 235 -16.22 7.41 2.78
N ALA A 236 -17.03 6.36 2.70
CA ALA A 236 -18.05 6.25 1.65
C ALA A 236 -19.35 6.90 2.14
N GLU A 237 -19.36 8.23 2.27
CA GLU A 237 -20.58 9.07 2.33
C GLU A 237 -20.37 10.28 1.43
#